data_9e3fde2075641a419d96f8a82514e75b
#
_entry.id   9e3fde2075641a419d96f8a82514e75b
#
_cell.length_a   1.000
_cell.length_b   1.000
_cell.length_c   1.000
_cell.angle_alpha   90.00
_cell.angle_beta   90.00
_cell.angle_gamma   90.00
#
_symmetry.space_group_name_H-M   'P 1'
#
loop_
_entity.id
_entity.type
_entity.pdbx_description
1 polymer ?
#
loop_
_entity_poly.entity_id
_entity_poly.type
_entity_poly.pdbx_seq_one_letter_code
_entity_poly.pdbx_strand_id
1 'polypeptide(L)'
;MSLRHAVLGMLADEPGSGYDLLKRFERAMADVWPATQSQLYGELGKLQAAGMIRARAEGPRGRKEYEITEAGLEELRHWLVEADPGGPPRSAGLLRVYFLGSVAPDQARGYLAAMGESGQERERRLEELEATIDWGEDNQSRYGRLVLEWGKRFSVMQREWAEWAVKQVE
;
A
#
# COMPACT_ATOMS: atom_id res chain seq x y z
N MET A 1 9.26 9.27 1.64
CA MET A 1 8.45 8.10 1.35
C MET A 1 7.51 7.74 2.44
N SER A 2 6.44 7.72 2.20
CA SER A 2 5.11 7.45 1.92
C SER A 2 4.22 7.07 3.09
N LEU A 3 4.64 6.48 4.24
CA LEU A 3 3.76 6.34 5.41
C LEU A 3 3.34 7.72 5.95
N ARG A 4 4.27 8.67 5.96
CA ARG A 4 4.01 10.07 6.26
C ARG A 4 2.90 10.65 5.38
N HIS A 5 3.00 10.46 4.07
CA HIS A 5 2.02 10.98 3.11
C HIS A 5 0.69 10.21 3.14
N ALA A 6 0.72 8.91 3.45
CA ALA A 6 -0.50 8.14 3.70
C ALA A 6 -1.27 8.67 4.91
N VAL A 7 -0.57 9.02 6.01
CA VAL A 7 -1.20 9.64 7.20
C VAL A 7 -1.78 11.02 6.86
N LEU A 8 -1.03 11.85 6.11
CA LEU A 8 -1.53 13.15 5.65
C LEU A 8 -2.76 13.00 4.76
N GLY A 9 -2.75 12.04 3.81
CA GLY A 9 -3.88 11.78 2.93
C GLY A 9 -5.13 11.34 3.70
N MET A 10 -4.99 10.46 4.67
CA MET A 10 -6.12 10.03 5.52
C MET A 10 -6.71 11.18 6.34
N LEU A 11 -5.84 12.08 6.84
CA LEU A 11 -6.28 13.24 7.61
C LEU A 11 -6.83 14.37 6.72
N ALA A 12 -6.43 14.42 5.46
CA ALA A 12 -7.02 15.35 4.48
C ALA A 12 -8.46 14.94 4.11
N ASP A 13 -8.75 13.63 4.14
CA ASP A 13 -10.08 13.10 3.91
C ASP A 13 -10.98 13.33 5.15
N GLU A 14 -10.52 12.88 6.32
CA GLU A 14 -11.28 13.00 7.56
C GLU A 14 -10.35 13.05 8.78
N PRO A 15 -10.55 14.01 9.71
CA PRO A 15 -9.88 14.01 11.00
C PRO A 15 -10.13 12.71 11.77
N GLY A 16 -9.20 12.33 12.65
CA GLY A 16 -9.37 11.10 13.42
C GLY A 16 -8.28 10.86 14.45
N SER A 17 -8.52 9.92 15.34
CA SER A 17 -7.52 9.48 16.30
C SER A 17 -6.52 8.52 15.67
N GLY A 18 -5.36 8.32 16.33
CA GLY A 18 -4.37 7.34 15.86
C GLY A 18 -4.95 5.93 15.70
N TYR A 19 -5.94 5.56 16.51
CA TYR A 19 -6.64 4.28 16.37
C TYR A 19 -7.54 4.22 15.12
N ASP A 20 -8.27 5.30 14.82
CA ASP A 20 -9.13 5.37 13.63
C ASP A 20 -8.28 5.35 12.36
N LEU A 21 -7.17 6.10 12.37
CA LEU A 21 -6.19 6.09 11.29
C LEU A 21 -5.59 4.70 11.06
N LEU A 22 -5.23 3.99 12.14
CA LEU A 22 -4.72 2.62 12.02
C LEU A 22 -5.76 1.71 11.37
N LYS A 23 -7.01 1.74 11.83
CA LYS A 23 -8.09 0.93 11.24
C LYS A 23 -8.37 1.27 9.78
N ARG A 24 -8.39 2.58 9.44
CA ARG A 24 -8.55 3.01 8.04
C ARG A 24 -7.37 2.55 7.19
N PHE A 25 -6.16 2.64 7.73
CA PHE A 25 -4.94 2.19 7.06
C PHE A 25 -4.94 0.69 6.78
N GLU A 26 -5.22 -0.13 7.79
CA GLU A 26 -5.30 -1.59 7.66
C GLU A 26 -6.35 -2.01 6.62
N ARG A 27 -7.47 -1.31 6.57
CA ARG A 27 -8.58 -1.62 5.67
C ARG A 27 -8.30 -1.22 4.22
N ALA A 28 -7.63 -0.08 3.99
CA ALA A 28 -7.46 0.50 2.66
C ALA A 28 -6.08 0.25 2.04
N MET A 29 -5.04 0.05 2.88
CA MET A 29 -3.65 0.12 2.44
C MET A 29 -2.81 -1.12 2.78
N ALA A 30 -3.34 -2.14 3.46
CA ALA A 30 -2.55 -3.29 3.91
C ALA A 30 -1.84 -4.01 2.74
N ASP A 31 -2.49 -4.17 1.61
CA ASP A 31 -1.92 -4.80 0.42
C ASP A 31 -1.07 -3.86 -0.44
N VAL A 32 -1.20 -2.54 -0.25
CA VAL A 32 -0.44 -1.51 -1.00
C VAL A 32 0.80 -1.10 -0.23
N TRP A 33 0.65 -0.90 1.09
CA TRP A 33 1.71 -0.39 1.96
C TRP A 33 1.58 -0.96 3.38
N PRO A 34 2.11 -2.15 3.67
CA PRO A 34 2.07 -2.69 5.02
C PRO A 34 2.84 -1.80 6.00
N ALA A 35 2.19 -1.42 7.10
CA ALA A 35 2.81 -0.67 8.19
C ALA A 35 2.34 -1.19 9.54
N THR A 36 3.23 -1.12 10.53
CA THR A 36 2.90 -1.50 11.90
C THR A 36 2.27 -0.33 12.66
N GLN A 37 1.52 -0.65 13.71
CA GLN A 37 0.97 0.34 14.63
C GLN A 37 2.06 1.30 15.15
N SER A 38 3.22 0.77 15.56
CA SER A 38 4.33 1.59 16.08
C SER A 38 4.87 2.57 15.04
N GLN A 39 4.94 2.17 13.76
CA GLN A 39 5.36 3.04 12.68
C GLN A 39 4.36 4.16 12.46
N LEU A 40 3.05 3.86 12.45
CA LEU A 40 1.99 4.87 12.28
C LEU A 40 2.02 5.90 13.41
N TYR A 41 2.07 5.46 14.68
CA TYR A 41 2.16 6.38 15.81
C TYR A 41 3.45 7.18 15.83
N GLY A 42 4.57 6.60 15.39
CA GLY A 42 5.83 7.30 15.22
C GLY A 42 5.73 8.43 14.17
N GLU A 43 5.04 8.18 13.05
CA GLU A 43 4.83 9.21 12.03
C GLU A 43 3.86 10.32 12.51
N LEU A 44 2.82 9.99 13.25
CA LEU A 44 1.93 10.99 13.86
C LEU A 44 2.72 11.96 14.78
N GLY A 45 3.62 11.42 15.61
CA GLY A 45 4.48 12.26 16.45
C GLY A 45 5.40 13.19 15.64
N LYS A 46 6.02 12.67 14.57
CA LYS A 46 6.89 13.47 13.69
C LYS A 46 6.11 14.54 12.94
N LEU A 47 4.94 14.21 12.40
CA LEU A 47 4.08 15.13 11.69
C LEU A 47 3.57 16.25 12.59
N GLN A 48 3.19 15.93 13.82
CA GLN A 48 2.79 16.92 14.83
C GLN A 48 3.94 17.84 15.19
N ALA A 49 5.13 17.29 15.44
CA ALA A 49 6.33 18.09 15.73
C ALA A 49 6.74 19.01 14.57
N ALA A 50 6.48 18.59 13.33
CA ALA A 50 6.71 19.38 12.12
C ALA A 50 5.59 20.38 11.80
N GLY A 51 4.53 20.45 12.62
CA GLY A 51 3.39 21.35 12.41
C GLY A 51 2.49 20.99 11.20
N MET A 52 2.64 19.79 10.64
CA MET A 52 1.85 19.33 9.49
C MET A 52 0.48 18.78 9.88
N ILE A 53 0.36 18.34 11.11
CA ILE A 53 -0.90 17.98 11.76
C ILE A 53 -0.98 18.63 13.13
N ARG A 54 -2.19 18.81 13.63
CA ARG A 54 -2.41 19.30 15.00
C ARG A 54 -3.42 18.43 15.74
N ALA A 55 -3.32 18.39 17.06
CA ALA A 55 -4.35 17.82 17.90
C ALA A 55 -5.55 18.77 17.92
N ARG A 56 -6.74 18.27 17.60
CA ARG A 56 -7.97 19.06 17.53
C ARG A 56 -8.65 19.20 18.89
N ALA A 57 -8.78 18.12 19.62
CA ALA A 57 -9.34 18.07 20.96
C ALA A 57 -8.89 16.79 21.67
N GLU A 58 -8.93 16.79 22.99
CA GLU A 58 -8.93 15.54 23.73
C GLU A 58 -10.38 15.03 23.80
N GLY A 59 -10.65 13.95 23.07
CA GLY A 59 -11.91 13.23 23.14
C GLY A 59 -12.08 12.53 24.51
N PRO A 60 -13.22 11.86 24.74
CA PRO A 60 -13.44 11.09 25.94
C PRO A 60 -12.28 10.12 26.24
N ARG A 61 -11.80 10.07 27.49
CA ARG A 61 -10.66 9.22 27.95
C ARG A 61 -9.28 9.66 27.47
N GLY A 62 -9.04 10.94 27.17
CA GLY A 62 -7.74 11.45 26.73
C GLY A 62 -7.36 11.03 25.30
N ARG A 63 -8.31 10.65 24.45
CA ARG A 63 -8.10 10.27 23.07
C ARG A 63 -7.79 11.49 22.23
N LYS A 64 -6.57 11.60 21.71
CA LYS A 64 -6.17 12.69 20.81
C LYS A 64 -6.73 12.45 19.41
N GLU A 65 -7.49 13.42 18.93
CA GLU A 65 -7.88 13.52 17.53
C GLU A 65 -6.91 14.43 16.79
N TYR A 66 -6.54 14.04 15.59
CA TYR A 66 -5.64 14.78 14.73
C TYR A 66 -6.38 15.32 13.52
N GLU A 67 -5.98 16.49 13.06
CA GLU A 67 -6.39 17.06 11.79
C GLU A 67 -5.16 17.56 11.02
N ILE A 68 -5.24 17.58 9.71
CA ILE A 68 -4.20 18.13 8.83
C ILE A 68 -4.19 19.66 8.93
N THR A 69 -3.00 20.25 8.87
CA THR A 69 -2.84 21.72 8.76
C THR A 69 -2.69 22.12 7.28
N GLU A 70 -2.74 23.44 6.99
CA GLU A 70 -2.47 23.92 5.63
C GLU A 70 -1.08 23.51 5.16
N ALA A 71 -0.05 23.61 6.01
CA ALA A 71 1.30 23.13 5.69
C ALA A 71 1.35 21.64 5.38
N GLY A 72 0.57 20.82 6.10
CA GLY A 72 0.44 19.39 5.81
C GLY A 72 -0.26 19.12 4.47
N LEU A 73 -1.26 19.91 4.14
CA LEU A 73 -1.99 19.79 2.87
C LEU A 73 -1.13 20.23 1.67
N GLU A 74 -0.32 21.27 1.81
CA GLU A 74 0.64 21.71 0.80
C GLU A 74 1.71 20.63 0.55
N GLU A 75 2.28 20.07 1.62
CA GLU A 75 3.23 18.95 1.51
C GLU A 75 2.61 17.72 0.80
N LEU A 76 1.37 17.39 1.13
CA LEU A 76 0.67 16.29 0.47
C LEU A 76 0.47 16.55 -1.02
N ARG A 77 0.02 17.76 -1.40
CA ARG A 77 -0.18 18.15 -2.79
C ARG A 77 1.12 18.12 -3.59
N HIS A 78 2.20 18.67 -3.02
CA HIS A 78 3.52 18.62 -3.62
C HIS A 78 3.97 17.18 -3.87
N TRP A 79 3.85 16.33 -2.85
CA TRP A 79 4.24 14.92 -2.98
C TRP A 79 3.44 14.17 -4.04
N LEU A 80 2.13 14.45 -4.16
CA LEU A 80 1.25 13.73 -5.09
C LEU A 80 1.59 14.00 -6.57
N VAL A 81 2.03 15.19 -6.93
CA VAL A 81 2.13 15.60 -8.34
C VAL A 81 3.49 16.18 -8.76
N GLU A 82 4.31 16.65 -7.83
CA GLU A 82 5.55 17.34 -8.12
C GLU A 82 6.80 16.56 -7.65
N ALA A 83 6.67 15.73 -6.60
CA ALA A 83 7.80 14.99 -6.11
C ALA A 83 8.26 13.91 -7.10
N ASP A 84 9.59 13.77 -7.22
CA ASP A 84 10.17 12.68 -8.02
C ASP A 84 9.65 11.32 -7.49
N PRO A 85 9.02 10.49 -8.33
CA PRO A 85 8.57 9.16 -7.92
C PRO A 85 9.70 8.22 -7.47
N GLY A 86 10.96 8.61 -7.71
CA GLY A 86 12.13 7.82 -7.37
C GLY A 86 12.47 6.77 -8.43
N GLY A 87 13.56 6.05 -8.20
CA GLY A 87 14.01 5.00 -9.12
C GLY A 87 13.08 3.78 -9.13
N PRO A 88 13.31 2.83 -10.05
CA PRO A 88 12.50 1.62 -10.17
C PRO A 88 12.47 0.83 -8.86
N PRO A 89 11.32 0.22 -8.51
CA PRO A 89 11.20 -0.55 -7.30
C PRO A 89 12.14 -1.76 -7.31
N ARG A 90 12.83 -2.00 -6.19
CA ARG A 90 13.68 -3.17 -6.02
C ARG A 90 12.81 -4.41 -5.83
N SER A 91 12.96 -5.40 -6.72
CA SER A 91 12.27 -6.68 -6.62
C SER A 91 13.24 -7.78 -6.20
N ALA A 92 13.17 -8.22 -4.95
CA ALA A 92 13.95 -9.36 -4.48
C ALA A 92 13.53 -10.66 -5.21
N GLY A 93 12.28 -10.79 -5.64
CA GLY A 93 11.79 -11.91 -6.43
C GLY A 93 12.47 -11.98 -7.79
N LEU A 94 12.47 -10.88 -8.54
CA LEU A 94 13.13 -10.84 -9.86
C LEU A 94 14.66 -10.98 -9.76
N LEU A 95 15.28 -10.46 -8.68
CA LEU A 95 16.69 -10.69 -8.43
C LEU A 95 16.99 -12.19 -8.25
N ARG A 96 16.16 -12.94 -7.54
CA ARG A 96 16.28 -14.39 -7.41
C ARG A 96 16.10 -15.09 -8.76
N VAL A 97 15.09 -14.71 -9.55
CA VAL A 97 14.86 -15.25 -10.88
C VAL A 97 16.12 -15.13 -11.74
N TYR A 98 16.79 -13.98 -11.72
CA TYR A 98 18.02 -13.75 -12.47
C TYR A 98 19.13 -14.77 -12.14
N PHE A 99 19.16 -15.29 -10.91
CA PHE A 99 20.17 -16.23 -10.45
C PHE A 99 19.68 -17.69 -10.35
N LEU A 100 18.49 -18.03 -10.86
CA LEU A 100 17.95 -19.41 -10.80
C LEU A 100 18.82 -20.43 -11.57
N GLY A 101 19.65 -20.00 -12.51
CA GLY A 101 20.63 -20.87 -13.16
C GLY A 101 21.68 -21.49 -12.21
N SER A 102 21.73 -21.05 -10.95
CA SER A 102 22.62 -21.58 -9.92
C SER A 102 22.03 -22.77 -9.13
N VAL A 103 20.81 -23.18 -9.44
CA VAL A 103 20.11 -24.30 -8.78
C VAL A 103 19.67 -25.34 -9.82
N ALA A 104 19.24 -26.54 -9.37
CA ALA A 104 18.71 -27.55 -10.29
C ALA A 104 17.42 -27.05 -10.99
N PRO A 105 17.17 -27.45 -12.26
CA PRO A 105 15.99 -27.02 -13.02
C PRO A 105 14.67 -27.23 -12.30
N ASP A 106 14.48 -28.34 -11.59
CA ASP A 106 13.27 -28.62 -10.80
C ASP A 106 13.05 -27.60 -9.68
N GLN A 107 14.13 -27.17 -9.02
CA GLN A 107 14.07 -26.16 -7.97
C GLN A 107 13.72 -24.79 -8.57
N ALA A 108 14.30 -24.46 -9.74
CA ALA A 108 13.98 -23.23 -10.46
C ALA A 108 12.52 -23.20 -10.89
N ARG A 109 12.03 -24.30 -11.51
CA ARG A 109 10.60 -24.44 -11.87
C ARG A 109 9.68 -24.32 -10.65
N GLY A 110 10.02 -24.98 -9.54
CA GLY A 110 9.26 -24.88 -8.30
C GLY A 110 9.16 -23.43 -7.76
N TYR A 111 10.26 -22.68 -7.81
CA TYR A 111 10.25 -21.26 -7.40
C TYR A 111 9.37 -20.40 -8.30
N LEU A 112 9.45 -20.58 -9.62
CA LEU A 112 8.63 -19.85 -10.58
C LEU A 112 7.14 -20.18 -10.44
N ALA A 113 6.81 -21.47 -10.24
CA ALA A 113 5.44 -21.90 -9.99
C ALA A 113 4.86 -21.25 -8.72
N ALA A 114 5.62 -21.22 -7.62
CA ALA A 114 5.21 -20.55 -6.38
C ALA A 114 4.98 -19.04 -6.56
N MET A 115 5.71 -18.38 -7.45
CA MET A 115 5.43 -16.99 -7.82
C MET A 115 4.07 -16.83 -8.51
N GLY A 116 3.71 -17.77 -9.38
CA GLY A 116 2.40 -17.81 -10.04
C GLY A 116 1.26 -18.04 -9.04
N GLU A 117 1.41 -19.03 -8.14
CA GLU A 117 0.45 -19.30 -7.07
C GLU A 117 0.23 -18.08 -6.17
N SER A 118 1.31 -17.35 -5.84
CA SER A 118 1.22 -16.10 -5.08
C SER A 118 0.44 -15.01 -5.83
N GLY A 119 0.57 -14.93 -7.16
CA GLY A 119 -0.21 -14.04 -8.02
C GLY A 119 -1.69 -14.40 -7.98
N GLN A 120 -2.02 -15.68 -8.17
CA GLN A 120 -3.40 -16.19 -8.12
C GLN A 120 -4.07 -15.95 -6.76
N GLU A 121 -3.38 -16.21 -5.68
CA GLU A 121 -3.90 -15.99 -4.33
C GLU A 121 -4.15 -14.49 -4.05
N ARG A 122 -3.27 -13.61 -4.55
CA ARG A 122 -3.49 -12.16 -4.45
C ARG A 122 -4.69 -11.71 -5.28
N GLU A 123 -4.85 -12.22 -6.50
CA GLU A 123 -5.99 -11.94 -7.36
C GLU A 123 -7.30 -12.26 -6.63
N ARG A 124 -7.42 -13.48 -6.10
CA ARG A 124 -8.57 -13.94 -5.34
C ARG A 124 -8.88 -13.04 -4.13
N ARG A 125 -7.87 -12.67 -3.35
CA ARG A 125 -8.06 -11.77 -2.19
C ARG A 125 -8.54 -10.39 -2.59
N LEU A 126 -8.05 -9.85 -3.71
CA LEU A 126 -8.49 -8.54 -4.21
C LEU A 126 -9.92 -8.57 -4.74
N GLU A 127 -10.36 -9.68 -5.34
CA GLU A 127 -11.76 -9.89 -5.75
C GLU A 127 -12.68 -10.01 -4.53
N GLU A 128 -12.29 -10.76 -3.51
CA GLU A 128 -13.02 -10.85 -2.26
C GLU A 128 -13.12 -9.48 -1.56
N LEU A 129 -12.03 -8.72 -1.53
CA LEU A 129 -12.01 -7.35 -1.00
C LEU A 129 -12.97 -6.44 -1.77
N GLU A 130 -12.95 -6.47 -3.09
CA GLU A 130 -13.84 -5.70 -3.95
C GLU A 130 -15.31 -5.93 -3.62
N ALA A 131 -15.68 -7.19 -3.39
CA ALA A 131 -17.05 -7.58 -3.05
C ALA A 131 -17.53 -7.06 -1.67
N THR A 132 -16.59 -6.67 -0.79
CA THR A 132 -16.90 -6.14 0.55
C THR A 132 -16.99 -4.62 0.62
N ILE A 133 -16.52 -3.92 -0.41
CA ILE A 133 -16.45 -2.45 -0.42
C ILE A 133 -17.75 -1.88 -1.00
N ASP A 134 -18.40 -1.05 -0.20
CA ASP A 134 -19.50 -0.21 -0.70
C ASP A 134 -18.89 1.04 -1.37
N TRP A 135 -18.83 0.98 -2.70
CA TRP A 135 -18.22 2.02 -3.51
C TRP A 135 -19.18 3.22 -3.70
N GLY A 136 -18.87 4.34 -3.04
CA GLY A 136 -19.55 5.62 -3.29
C GLY A 136 -19.11 6.30 -4.59
N GLU A 137 -19.60 7.53 -4.78
CA GLU A 137 -19.23 8.43 -5.89
C GLU A 137 -18.14 9.44 -5.51
N ASP A 138 -17.66 9.39 -4.27
CA ASP A 138 -16.61 10.26 -3.74
C ASP A 138 -15.25 9.97 -4.38
N ASN A 139 -14.29 10.89 -4.17
CA ASN A 139 -12.96 10.76 -4.74
C ASN A 139 -12.21 9.55 -4.17
N GLN A 140 -12.39 9.22 -2.89
CA GLN A 140 -11.71 8.08 -2.29
C GLN A 140 -12.14 6.77 -2.94
N SER A 141 -13.45 6.58 -3.17
CA SER A 141 -14.00 5.44 -3.89
C SER A 141 -13.48 5.38 -5.33
N ARG A 142 -13.46 6.54 -6.02
CA ARG A 142 -12.95 6.62 -7.40
C ARG A 142 -11.49 6.18 -7.52
N TYR A 143 -10.60 6.76 -6.74
CA TYR A 143 -9.16 6.44 -6.79
C TYR A 143 -8.85 5.09 -6.16
N GLY A 144 -9.62 4.65 -5.17
CA GLY A 144 -9.55 3.31 -4.59
C GLY A 144 -9.80 2.22 -5.65
N ARG A 145 -10.82 2.40 -6.52
CA ARG A 145 -11.07 1.49 -7.65
C ARG A 145 -9.88 1.41 -8.60
N LEU A 146 -9.20 2.53 -8.89
CA LEU A 146 -8.01 2.51 -9.76
C LEU A 146 -6.87 1.71 -9.14
N VAL A 147 -6.64 1.85 -7.84
CA VAL A 147 -5.60 1.09 -7.11
C VAL A 147 -5.94 -0.40 -7.09
N LEU A 148 -7.19 -0.76 -6.80
CA LEU A 148 -7.66 -2.14 -6.79
C LEU A 148 -7.51 -2.78 -8.18
N GLU A 149 -7.95 -2.11 -9.22
CA GLU A 149 -7.85 -2.58 -10.60
C GLU A 149 -6.39 -2.78 -11.03
N TRP A 150 -5.49 -1.86 -10.64
CA TRP A 150 -4.06 -2.04 -10.85
C TRP A 150 -3.54 -3.30 -10.16
N GLY A 151 -3.92 -3.53 -8.90
CA GLY A 151 -3.53 -4.71 -8.14
C GLY A 151 -3.99 -6.01 -8.79
N LYS A 152 -5.24 -6.06 -9.27
CA LYS A 152 -5.81 -7.23 -9.98
C LYS A 152 -5.03 -7.51 -11.27
N ARG A 153 -4.82 -6.49 -12.11
CA ARG A 153 -4.04 -6.63 -13.36
C ARG A 153 -2.61 -7.07 -13.12
N PHE A 154 -1.97 -6.54 -12.08
CA PHE A 154 -0.63 -6.94 -11.71
C PHE A 154 -0.58 -8.41 -11.28
N SER A 155 -1.56 -8.91 -10.55
CA SER A 155 -1.66 -10.29 -10.09
C SER A 155 -1.85 -11.26 -11.28
N VAL A 156 -2.72 -10.92 -12.23
CA VAL A 156 -2.90 -11.67 -13.48
C VAL A 156 -1.60 -11.71 -14.28
N MET A 157 -0.96 -10.57 -14.49
CA MET A 157 0.31 -10.48 -15.22
C MET A 157 1.39 -11.33 -14.54
N GLN A 158 1.49 -11.31 -13.21
CA GLN A 158 2.47 -12.11 -12.47
C GLN A 158 2.23 -13.61 -12.66
N ARG A 159 0.97 -14.06 -12.59
CA ARG A 159 0.58 -15.46 -12.82
C ARG A 159 0.92 -15.91 -14.25
N GLU A 160 0.47 -15.17 -15.25
CA GLU A 160 0.70 -15.50 -16.66
C GLU A 160 2.20 -15.52 -17.01
N TRP A 161 2.95 -14.56 -16.49
CA TRP A 161 4.39 -14.54 -16.65
C TRP A 161 5.07 -15.76 -15.99
N ALA A 162 4.65 -16.15 -14.79
CA ALA A 162 5.21 -17.31 -14.10
C ALA A 162 4.91 -18.62 -14.85
N GLU A 163 3.70 -18.79 -15.36
CA GLU A 163 3.31 -19.93 -16.18
C GLU A 163 4.16 -20.01 -17.48
N TRP A 164 4.44 -18.88 -18.10
CA TRP A 164 5.33 -18.80 -19.24
C TRP A 164 6.78 -19.12 -18.84
N ALA A 165 7.27 -18.54 -17.73
CA ALA A 165 8.65 -18.69 -17.28
C ALA A 165 8.99 -20.15 -16.90
N VAL A 166 8.06 -20.89 -16.26
CA VAL A 166 8.22 -22.31 -15.96
C VAL A 166 8.53 -23.13 -17.23
N LYS A 167 7.90 -22.79 -18.36
CA LYS A 167 8.09 -23.46 -19.65
C LYS A 167 9.44 -23.14 -20.32
N GLN A 168 10.16 -22.09 -19.85
CA GLN A 168 11.48 -21.72 -20.39
C GLN A 168 12.63 -22.41 -19.64
N VAL A 169 12.35 -23.11 -18.54
CA VAL A 169 13.37 -23.81 -17.76
C VAL A 169 13.39 -25.28 -18.16
N GLU A 170 14.47 -25.68 -18.84
CA GLU A 170 14.74 -27.06 -19.26
C GLU A 170 15.29 -27.93 -18.12
#